data_a6ffb5b2e14aeae268c051f9e513f909
#
_entry.id   a6ffb5b2e14aeae268c051f9e513f909
#
_cell.length_a   1.000
_cell.length_b   1.000
_cell.length_c   1.000
_cell.angle_alpha   90.00
_cell.angle_beta   90.00
_cell.angle_gamma   90.00
#
_symmetry.space_group_name_H-M   'P 1'
#
loop_
_entity.id
_entity.type
_entity.pdbx_description
1 polymer ?
#
loop_
_entity_poly.entity_id
_entity_poly.type
_entity_poly.pdbx_seq_one_letter_code
_entity_poly.pdbx_strand_id
1 'polypeptide(L)'
;MQDDSSLFRKFQRALALKGNIRILLIDSIVGSIFYGMLDPIWQPFVLSLGASMAVLGGIRAILSLIGSVSSFFWGRCSDNMGRKPLIILSNFLRASAFTVCLAAHTWHLLILYAVLMGLSASYMQDNPARASLIAESVKRGERGTAYSVLMAFSTAVSAIAAPIGGILAMSYGFYIIFYGCIAVDLCSSLLVWLFIRETVKRKANKQTVPLPQKSWINSICEIFRLESHLKGFYTGVIMDSLSWGIAGGIFYGMLVKVHGFSEYQLGLLSTIMLFSWSISQIPIGKLMDKYGRKPFLLASEVIGIITLIGWLFSDNFLYFAILQFPYGLLISTWVPTVSAFLADNVPKESRAEAMGRLQALRGIISFPSPYIGGMLFDSFGFSAPIITNMVGASLAFLIILLFVKEEK
;
A
#
# COMPACT_ATOMS: atom_id res chain seq x y z
N MET A 1 -32.64 21.43 -17.80
CA MET A 1 -32.32 21.12 -16.38
C MET A 1 -32.85 19.76 -15.86
N GLN A 2 -33.86 19.12 -16.45
CA GLN A 2 -34.33 17.78 -16.02
C GLN A 2 -33.47 16.62 -16.52
N ASP A 3 -32.75 16.78 -17.60
CA ASP A 3 -31.93 15.71 -18.24
C ASP A 3 -30.60 15.47 -17.52
N ASP A 4 -29.98 16.51 -16.97
CA ASP A 4 -28.72 16.44 -16.21
C ASP A 4 -28.86 15.62 -14.90
N SER A 5 -30.04 15.68 -14.24
CA SER A 5 -30.29 14.92 -13.02
C SER A 5 -30.43 13.40 -13.28
N SER A 6 -30.89 13.03 -14.48
CA SER A 6 -31.03 11.64 -14.92
C SER A 6 -29.68 11.01 -15.27
N LEU A 7 -28.83 11.76 -15.95
CA LEU A 7 -27.47 11.35 -16.33
C LEU A 7 -26.57 11.20 -15.09
N PHE A 8 -26.63 12.14 -14.16
CA PHE A 8 -25.90 12.08 -12.88
C PHE A 8 -26.34 10.88 -12.01
N ARG A 9 -27.63 10.58 -11.95
CA ARG A 9 -28.14 9.39 -11.25
C ARG A 9 -27.75 8.08 -11.93
N LYS A 10 -27.69 8.02 -13.26
CA LYS A 10 -27.20 6.88 -14.02
C LYS A 10 -25.71 6.66 -13.76
N PHE A 11 -24.91 7.74 -13.77
CA PHE A 11 -23.49 7.71 -13.45
C PHE A 11 -23.23 7.24 -12.00
N GLN A 12 -23.96 7.77 -11.02
CA GLN A 12 -23.87 7.30 -9.63
C GLN A 12 -24.24 5.81 -9.46
N ARG A 13 -25.21 5.32 -10.23
CA ARG A 13 -25.58 3.88 -10.21
C ARG A 13 -24.49 3.02 -10.85
N ALA A 14 -23.93 3.47 -11.98
CA ALA A 14 -22.87 2.76 -12.68
C ALA A 14 -21.59 2.63 -11.82
N LEU A 15 -21.29 3.62 -10.97
CA LEU A 15 -20.13 3.65 -10.08
C LEU A 15 -20.41 3.10 -8.68
N ALA A 16 -21.59 2.49 -8.43
CA ALA A 16 -22.01 1.96 -7.12
C ALA A 16 -21.95 3.00 -5.96
N LEU A 17 -22.06 4.32 -6.26
CA LEU A 17 -21.92 5.42 -5.30
C LEU A 17 -23.21 5.63 -4.48
N LYS A 18 -23.50 4.72 -3.53
CA LYS A 18 -24.66 4.79 -2.65
C LYS A 18 -24.26 4.63 -1.19
N GLY A 19 -25.01 5.29 -0.30
CA GLY A 19 -24.87 5.13 1.14
C GLY A 19 -23.42 5.37 1.61
N ASN A 20 -22.87 4.42 2.35
CA ASN A 20 -21.53 4.49 2.90
C ASN A 20 -20.42 4.70 1.84
N ILE A 21 -20.59 4.14 0.62
CA ILE A 21 -19.57 4.25 -0.44
C ILE A 21 -19.35 5.70 -0.88
N ARG A 22 -20.43 6.49 -0.98
CA ARG A 22 -20.32 7.91 -1.32
C ARG A 22 -19.52 8.68 -0.26
N ILE A 23 -19.75 8.40 1.01
CA ILE A 23 -19.04 9.04 2.13
C ILE A 23 -17.57 8.61 2.12
N LEU A 24 -17.30 7.31 1.94
CA LEU A 24 -15.95 6.77 1.83
C LEU A 24 -15.19 7.32 0.62
N LEU A 25 -15.88 7.65 -0.49
CA LEU A 25 -15.25 8.29 -1.64
C LEU A 25 -14.79 9.72 -1.29
N ILE A 26 -15.66 10.51 -0.67
CA ILE A 26 -15.31 11.87 -0.23
C ILE A 26 -14.12 11.82 0.73
N ASP A 27 -14.20 10.94 1.72
CA ASP A 27 -13.15 10.69 2.70
C ASP A 27 -11.83 10.26 2.03
N SER A 28 -11.88 9.34 1.06
CA SER A 28 -10.71 8.91 0.29
C SER A 28 -10.09 10.05 -0.53
N ILE A 29 -10.91 10.87 -1.19
CA ILE A 29 -10.43 12.02 -1.99
C ILE A 29 -9.71 13.03 -1.08
N VAL A 30 -10.36 13.44 0.01
CA VAL A 30 -9.80 14.44 0.94
C VAL A 30 -8.52 13.90 1.58
N GLY A 31 -8.52 12.63 2.00
CA GLY A 31 -7.33 11.97 2.52
C GLY A 31 -6.20 11.92 1.50
N SER A 32 -6.50 11.55 0.27
CA SER A 32 -5.50 11.39 -0.80
C SER A 32 -4.80 12.70 -1.18
N ILE A 33 -5.36 13.86 -0.87
CA ILE A 33 -4.69 15.16 -1.04
C ILE A 33 -3.44 15.20 -0.13
N PHE A 34 -3.60 15.07 1.18
CA PHE A 34 -2.48 15.25 2.11
C PHE A 34 -1.56 14.04 2.15
N TYR A 35 -2.10 12.83 2.05
CA TYR A 35 -1.28 11.64 1.97
C TYR A 35 -0.51 11.51 0.65
N GLY A 36 -1.09 11.99 -0.46
CA GLY A 36 -0.39 12.11 -1.74
C GLY A 36 0.74 13.14 -1.69
N MET A 37 0.55 14.25 -0.96
CA MET A 37 1.61 15.22 -0.69
C MET A 37 2.73 14.64 0.18
N LEU A 38 2.38 13.80 1.16
CA LEU A 38 3.30 13.23 2.13
C LEU A 38 4.22 12.19 1.52
N ASP A 39 3.71 11.33 0.64
CA ASP A 39 4.42 10.14 0.16
C ASP A 39 5.84 10.43 -0.38
N PRO A 40 6.05 11.37 -1.33
CA PRO A 40 7.38 11.67 -1.85
C PRO A 40 8.28 12.39 -0.85
N ILE A 41 7.73 13.13 0.11
CA ILE A 41 8.50 13.98 1.03
C ILE A 41 8.84 13.29 2.36
N TRP A 42 8.23 12.14 2.66
CA TRP A 42 8.46 11.41 3.90
C TRP A 42 9.93 11.05 4.11
N GLN A 43 10.57 10.50 3.08
CA GLN A 43 11.98 10.09 3.18
C GLN A 43 12.93 11.30 3.32
N PRO A 44 12.81 12.38 2.53
CA PRO A 44 13.52 13.64 2.77
C PRO A 44 13.36 14.17 4.19
N PHE A 45 12.14 14.16 4.74
CA PHE A 45 11.90 14.59 6.12
C PHE A 45 12.69 13.75 7.14
N VAL A 46 12.66 12.43 7.03
CA VAL A 46 13.43 11.55 7.93
C VAL A 46 14.92 11.87 7.86
N LEU A 47 15.45 12.06 6.65
CA LEU A 47 16.85 12.39 6.42
C LEU A 47 17.22 13.78 6.96
N SER A 48 16.32 14.76 6.89
CA SER A 48 16.55 16.11 7.44
C SER A 48 16.72 16.13 8.97
N LEU A 49 16.19 15.10 9.66
CA LEU A 49 16.37 14.90 11.11
C LEU A 49 17.69 14.18 11.47
N GLY A 50 18.62 14.06 10.52
CA GLY A 50 19.94 13.45 10.73
C GLY A 50 19.95 11.91 10.68
N ALA A 51 18.90 11.27 10.14
CA ALA A 51 18.87 9.82 9.97
C ALA A 51 19.86 9.36 8.88
N SER A 52 20.52 8.21 9.11
CA SER A 52 21.19 7.46 8.04
C SER A 52 20.18 6.71 7.19
N MET A 53 20.62 6.16 6.06
CA MET A 53 19.73 5.34 5.23
C MET A 53 19.32 4.03 5.93
N ALA A 54 20.21 3.46 6.77
CA ALA A 54 19.87 2.32 7.62
C ALA A 54 18.75 2.67 8.61
N VAL A 55 18.82 3.85 9.25
CA VAL A 55 17.77 4.33 10.17
C VAL A 55 16.45 4.57 9.43
N LEU A 56 16.48 5.20 8.26
CA LEU A 56 15.30 5.38 7.40
C LEU A 56 14.64 4.03 7.09
N GLY A 57 15.44 3.07 6.63
CA GLY A 57 14.98 1.71 6.36
C GLY A 57 14.46 1.00 7.61
N GLY A 58 15.10 1.20 8.77
CA GLY A 58 14.69 0.65 10.06
C GLY A 58 13.32 1.16 10.53
N ILE A 59 13.08 2.47 10.42
CA ILE A 59 11.76 3.08 10.71
C ILE A 59 10.68 2.45 9.83
N ARG A 60 10.96 2.28 8.54
CA ARG A 60 10.03 1.64 7.60
C ARG A 60 9.83 0.15 7.91
N ALA A 61 10.87 -0.56 8.33
CA ALA A 61 10.80 -1.95 8.76
C ALA A 61 9.90 -2.12 10.00
N ILE A 62 10.07 -1.29 11.02
CA ILE A 62 9.21 -1.28 12.23
C ILE A 62 7.75 -1.04 11.86
N LEU A 63 7.49 -0.01 11.04
CA LEU A 63 6.15 0.31 10.57
C LEU A 63 5.51 -0.88 9.85
N SER A 64 6.23 -1.52 8.92
CA SER A 64 5.75 -2.66 8.14
C SER A 64 5.45 -3.87 9.02
N LEU A 65 6.34 -4.21 9.96
CA LEU A 65 6.16 -5.33 10.87
C LEU A 65 4.94 -5.13 11.77
N ILE A 66 4.87 -3.98 12.44
CA ILE A 66 3.75 -3.66 13.34
C ILE A 66 2.45 -3.57 12.54
N GLY A 67 2.47 -2.97 11.35
CA GLY A 67 1.30 -2.89 10.49
C GLY A 67 0.77 -4.25 10.06
N SER A 68 1.66 -5.16 9.69
CA SER A 68 1.27 -6.53 9.30
C SER A 68 0.67 -7.33 10.46
N VAL A 69 1.28 -7.23 11.63
CA VAL A 69 0.76 -7.85 12.85
C VAL A 69 -0.58 -7.22 13.25
N SER A 70 -0.65 -5.90 13.26
CA SER A 70 -1.86 -5.17 13.64
C SER A 70 -3.03 -5.48 12.72
N SER A 71 -2.82 -5.55 11.40
CA SER A 71 -3.89 -5.85 10.43
C SER A 71 -4.60 -7.16 10.72
N PHE A 72 -3.86 -8.17 11.20
CA PHE A 72 -4.44 -9.44 11.61
C PHE A 72 -5.39 -9.30 12.82
N PHE A 73 -5.01 -8.48 13.81
CA PHE A 73 -5.85 -8.21 14.98
C PHE A 73 -7.06 -7.33 14.62
N TRP A 74 -6.86 -6.31 13.79
CA TRP A 74 -7.92 -5.42 13.36
C TRP A 74 -9.06 -6.14 12.64
N GLY A 75 -8.73 -7.11 11.77
CA GLY A 75 -9.73 -7.94 11.11
C GLY A 75 -10.67 -8.60 12.11
N ARG A 76 -10.10 -9.29 13.12
CA ARG A 76 -10.87 -9.98 14.16
C ARG A 76 -11.61 -9.02 15.10
N CYS A 77 -10.97 -7.94 15.53
CA CYS A 77 -11.60 -6.94 16.39
C CYS A 77 -12.78 -6.27 15.69
N SER A 78 -12.67 -6.04 14.38
CA SER A 78 -13.73 -5.38 13.61
C SER A 78 -15.02 -6.19 13.51
N ASP A 79 -14.93 -7.51 13.56
CA ASP A 79 -16.09 -8.40 13.56
C ASP A 79 -16.87 -8.34 14.88
N ASN A 80 -16.20 -8.03 15.99
CA ASN A 80 -16.80 -7.99 17.33
C ASN A 80 -17.22 -6.58 17.76
N MET A 81 -16.36 -5.58 17.53
CA MET A 81 -16.56 -4.20 17.99
C MET A 81 -17.36 -3.35 16.99
N GLY A 82 -17.43 -3.80 15.72
CA GLY A 82 -17.99 -3.05 14.62
C GLY A 82 -16.93 -2.38 13.76
N ARG A 83 -17.31 -1.98 12.55
CA ARG A 83 -16.38 -1.38 11.55
C ARG A 83 -16.07 0.08 11.89
N LYS A 84 -17.11 0.83 12.21
CA LYS A 84 -17.05 2.28 12.46
C LYS A 84 -16.11 2.68 13.62
N PRO A 85 -16.19 2.10 14.84
CA PRO A 85 -15.31 2.46 15.96
C PRO A 85 -13.84 2.22 15.65
N LEU A 86 -13.54 1.15 14.90
CA LEU A 86 -12.16 0.81 14.57
C LEU A 86 -11.57 1.74 13.51
N ILE A 87 -12.35 2.17 12.51
CA ILE A 87 -11.90 3.18 11.55
C ILE A 87 -11.57 4.49 12.28
N ILE A 88 -12.41 4.91 13.21
CA ILE A 88 -12.18 6.11 14.02
C ILE A 88 -10.90 5.96 14.87
N LEU A 89 -10.71 4.83 15.54
CA LEU A 89 -9.50 4.56 16.33
C LEU A 89 -8.24 4.57 15.45
N SER A 90 -8.29 3.99 14.25
CA SER A 90 -7.20 4.01 13.28
C SER A 90 -6.82 5.46 12.91
N ASN A 91 -7.80 6.31 12.63
CA ASN A 91 -7.58 7.71 12.30
C ASN A 91 -6.93 8.48 13.48
N PHE A 92 -7.38 8.23 14.72
CA PHE A 92 -6.76 8.84 15.90
C PHE A 92 -5.31 8.38 16.10
N LEU A 93 -5.00 7.11 15.89
CA LEU A 93 -3.63 6.60 15.96
C LEU A 93 -2.73 7.27 14.91
N ARG A 94 -3.22 7.48 13.68
CA ARG A 94 -2.48 8.20 12.64
C ARG A 94 -2.29 9.67 12.96
N ALA A 95 -3.34 10.36 13.40
CA ALA A 95 -3.24 11.77 13.85
C ALA A 95 -2.21 11.91 14.98
N SER A 96 -2.20 10.97 15.95
CA SER A 96 -1.19 10.92 17.01
C SER A 96 0.22 10.68 16.47
N ALA A 97 0.37 9.80 15.46
CA ALA A 97 1.65 9.57 14.81
C ALA A 97 2.19 10.85 14.15
N PHE A 98 1.36 11.61 13.43
CA PHE A 98 1.79 12.90 12.86
C PHE A 98 2.06 13.97 13.91
N THR A 99 1.36 13.95 15.04
CA THR A 99 1.69 14.84 16.17
C THR A 99 3.10 14.56 16.70
N VAL A 100 3.53 13.28 16.73
CA VAL A 100 4.92 12.93 17.05
C VAL A 100 5.90 13.51 16.02
N CYS A 101 5.55 13.51 14.71
CA CYS A 101 6.40 14.13 13.69
C CYS A 101 6.55 15.65 13.90
N LEU A 102 5.50 16.36 14.36
CA LEU A 102 5.58 17.79 14.70
C LEU A 102 6.53 18.07 15.87
N ALA A 103 6.64 17.14 16.82
CA ALA A 103 7.52 17.24 17.97
C ALA A 103 8.94 16.71 17.70
N ALA A 104 9.16 16.11 16.51
CA ALA A 104 10.42 15.44 16.21
C ALA A 104 11.50 16.44 15.80
N HIS A 105 12.49 16.63 16.66
CA HIS A 105 13.73 17.38 16.37
C HIS A 105 14.88 16.44 15.98
N THR A 106 14.74 15.14 16.22
CA THR A 106 15.67 14.08 15.88
C THR A 106 14.92 12.85 15.42
N TRP A 107 15.55 11.99 14.63
CA TRP A 107 14.95 10.78 14.09
C TRP A 107 14.47 9.77 15.15
N HIS A 108 14.97 9.81 16.38
CA HIS A 108 14.61 8.85 17.45
C HIS A 108 13.10 8.84 17.74
N LEU A 109 12.45 10.01 17.72
CA LEU A 109 10.99 10.08 17.92
C LEU A 109 10.21 9.44 16.79
N LEU A 110 10.78 9.28 15.59
CA LEU A 110 10.14 8.62 14.47
C LEU A 110 9.97 7.11 14.67
N ILE A 111 10.65 6.50 15.65
CA ILE A 111 10.36 5.12 16.08
C ILE A 111 8.95 5.07 16.68
N LEU A 112 8.59 6.02 17.52
CA LEU A 112 7.22 6.11 18.07
C LEU A 112 6.19 6.38 16.98
N TYR A 113 6.51 7.25 15.99
CA TYR A 113 5.68 7.42 14.80
C TYR A 113 5.45 6.08 14.09
N ALA A 114 6.51 5.30 13.83
CA ALA A 114 6.41 4.02 13.14
C ALA A 114 5.54 3.00 13.91
N VAL A 115 5.63 3.00 15.24
CA VAL A 115 4.78 2.17 16.10
C VAL A 115 3.31 2.59 16.00
N LEU A 116 3.00 3.86 16.20
CA LEU A 116 1.62 4.38 16.14
C LEU A 116 1.00 4.21 14.76
N MET A 117 1.75 4.52 13.70
CA MET A 117 1.32 4.36 12.32
C MET A 117 1.10 2.88 11.99
N GLY A 118 2.01 1.99 12.40
CA GLY A 118 1.84 0.54 12.25
C GLY A 118 0.63 0.01 13.01
N LEU A 119 0.42 0.46 14.26
CA LEU A 119 -0.76 0.09 15.06
C LEU A 119 -2.07 0.55 14.43
N SER A 120 -2.10 1.60 13.63
CA SER A 120 -3.30 2.03 12.89
C SER A 120 -3.76 1.03 11.82
N ALA A 121 -3.00 -0.06 11.61
CA ALA A 121 -3.22 -1.13 10.63
C ALA A 121 -3.33 -0.61 9.20
N SER A 122 -2.33 0.12 8.80
CA SER A 122 -2.12 0.56 7.43
C SER A 122 -2.90 1.78 6.95
N TYR A 123 -2.36 2.32 5.90
CA TYR A 123 -2.81 3.46 5.15
C TYR A 123 -4.24 3.24 4.63
N MET A 124 -5.07 4.23 4.76
CA MET A 124 -6.48 4.39 4.37
C MET A 124 -7.19 3.22 3.65
N GLN A 125 -6.60 2.60 2.64
CA GLN A 125 -7.25 1.58 1.80
C GLN A 125 -7.02 0.14 2.27
N ASP A 126 -5.93 -0.10 2.99
CA ASP A 126 -5.54 -1.43 3.47
C ASP A 126 -6.08 -1.76 4.86
N ASN A 127 -6.81 -0.81 5.49
CA ASN A 127 -7.42 -1.05 6.79
C ASN A 127 -8.53 -2.12 6.67
N PRO A 128 -8.41 -3.27 7.37
CA PRO A 128 -9.36 -4.38 7.24
C PRO A 128 -10.80 -4.02 7.61
N ALA A 129 -11.00 -3.11 8.58
CA ALA A 129 -12.33 -2.66 8.96
C ALA A 129 -12.96 -1.82 7.84
N ARG A 130 -12.17 -0.96 7.17
CA ARG A 130 -12.62 -0.17 6.01
C ARG A 130 -12.92 -1.06 4.80
N ALA A 131 -12.05 -2.01 4.52
CA ALA A 131 -12.27 -3.00 3.46
C ALA A 131 -13.56 -3.80 3.67
N SER A 132 -13.80 -4.28 4.88
CA SER A 132 -15.04 -4.98 5.23
C SER A 132 -16.26 -4.07 5.10
N LEU A 133 -16.19 -2.81 5.56
CA LEU A 133 -17.27 -1.84 5.43
C LEU A 133 -17.65 -1.59 3.96
N ILE A 134 -16.66 -1.47 3.07
CA ILE A 134 -16.90 -1.33 1.62
C ILE A 134 -17.61 -2.57 1.09
N ALA A 135 -17.08 -3.76 1.38
CA ALA A 135 -17.64 -5.03 0.90
C ALA A 135 -19.09 -5.30 1.39
N GLU A 136 -19.42 -4.83 2.60
CA GLU A 136 -20.74 -4.98 3.21
C GLU A 136 -21.74 -3.90 2.75
N SER A 137 -21.25 -2.77 2.26
CA SER A 137 -22.07 -1.62 1.83
C SER A 137 -22.61 -1.75 0.41
N VAL A 138 -22.14 -2.74 -0.38
CA VAL A 138 -22.54 -2.97 -1.78
C VAL A 138 -22.92 -4.42 -2.03
N LYS A 139 -23.68 -4.67 -3.10
CA LYS A 139 -24.01 -6.03 -3.54
C LYS A 139 -22.73 -6.77 -3.98
N ARG A 140 -22.74 -8.11 -3.89
CA ARG A 140 -21.59 -8.95 -4.25
C ARG A 140 -21.03 -8.63 -5.65
N GLY A 141 -21.89 -8.40 -6.65
CA GLY A 141 -21.47 -8.06 -8.02
C GLY A 141 -20.95 -6.63 -8.21
N GLU A 142 -21.12 -5.73 -7.25
CA GLU A 142 -20.71 -4.32 -7.31
C GLU A 142 -19.43 -4.04 -6.50
N ARG A 143 -18.90 -5.03 -5.76
CA ARG A 143 -17.74 -4.86 -4.87
C ARG A 143 -16.49 -4.43 -5.63
N GLY A 144 -16.18 -5.11 -6.72
CA GLY A 144 -15.04 -4.77 -7.57
C GLY A 144 -15.11 -3.33 -8.08
N THR A 145 -16.29 -2.92 -8.58
CA THR A 145 -16.53 -1.55 -9.05
C THR A 145 -16.33 -0.52 -7.93
N ALA A 146 -16.87 -0.78 -6.73
CA ALA A 146 -16.72 0.14 -5.61
C ALA A 146 -15.25 0.32 -5.20
N TYR A 147 -14.48 -0.77 -5.08
CA TYR A 147 -13.05 -0.72 -4.80
C TYR A 147 -12.28 0.01 -5.91
N SER A 148 -12.51 -0.33 -7.18
CA SER A 148 -11.82 0.28 -8.31
C SER A 148 -12.08 1.78 -8.40
N VAL A 149 -13.31 2.23 -8.14
CA VAL A 149 -13.67 3.65 -8.12
C VAL A 149 -12.95 4.38 -6.99
N LEU A 150 -12.99 3.84 -5.76
CA LEU A 150 -12.29 4.44 -4.63
C LEU A 150 -10.77 4.53 -4.90
N MET A 151 -10.16 3.46 -5.42
CA MET A 151 -8.73 3.45 -5.76
C MET A 151 -8.40 4.44 -6.88
N ALA A 152 -9.16 4.45 -7.97
CA ALA A 152 -8.87 5.32 -9.10
C ALA A 152 -8.92 6.81 -8.71
N PHE A 153 -9.94 7.23 -7.98
CA PHE A 153 -10.03 8.61 -7.50
C PHE A 153 -8.92 8.96 -6.51
N SER A 154 -8.62 8.07 -5.55
CA SER A 154 -7.52 8.27 -4.60
C SER A 154 -6.18 8.42 -5.31
N THR A 155 -5.87 7.51 -6.24
CA THR A 155 -4.60 7.52 -6.97
C THR A 155 -4.47 8.75 -7.87
N ALA A 156 -5.55 9.15 -8.56
CA ALA A 156 -5.56 10.34 -9.40
C ALA A 156 -5.33 11.62 -8.58
N VAL A 157 -5.99 11.73 -7.44
CA VAL A 157 -5.81 12.87 -6.52
C VAL A 157 -4.41 12.89 -5.93
N SER A 158 -3.88 11.75 -5.49
CA SER A 158 -2.50 11.63 -4.98
C SER A 158 -1.47 12.01 -6.04
N ALA A 159 -1.67 11.61 -7.31
CA ALA A 159 -0.77 11.97 -8.40
C ALA A 159 -0.68 13.49 -8.64
N ILE A 160 -1.80 14.19 -8.49
CA ILE A 160 -1.84 15.67 -8.61
C ILE A 160 -1.26 16.31 -7.35
N ALA A 161 -1.52 15.76 -6.19
CA ALA A 161 -1.12 16.31 -4.91
C ALA A 161 0.39 16.16 -4.63
N ALA A 162 1.03 15.12 -5.14
CA ALA A 162 2.44 14.82 -4.85
C ALA A 162 3.40 15.98 -5.17
N PRO A 163 3.41 16.60 -6.36
CA PRO A 163 4.29 17.73 -6.64
C PRO A 163 3.91 18.99 -5.85
N ILE A 164 2.62 19.17 -5.52
CA ILE A 164 2.14 20.27 -4.68
C ILE A 164 2.73 20.13 -3.27
N GLY A 165 2.77 18.90 -2.73
CA GLY A 165 3.42 18.58 -1.47
C GLY A 165 4.90 18.95 -1.48
N GLY A 166 5.61 18.65 -2.57
CA GLY A 166 7.00 19.04 -2.75
C GLY A 166 7.19 20.57 -2.73
N ILE A 167 6.35 21.32 -3.44
CA ILE A 167 6.39 22.80 -3.43
C ILE A 167 6.14 23.35 -2.03
N LEU A 168 5.11 22.84 -1.34
CA LEU A 168 4.79 23.28 0.02
C LEU A 168 5.91 22.95 1.01
N ALA A 169 6.52 21.77 0.90
CA ALA A 169 7.64 21.38 1.75
C ALA A 169 8.85 22.29 1.56
N MET A 170 9.18 22.64 0.30
CA MET A 170 10.27 23.57 -0.02
C MET A 170 10.00 25.00 0.45
N SER A 171 8.74 25.47 0.36
CA SER A 171 8.38 26.87 0.66
C SER A 171 8.09 27.13 2.13
N TYR A 172 7.43 26.19 2.81
CA TYR A 172 6.91 26.34 4.17
C TYR A 172 7.41 25.25 5.14
N GLY A 173 8.25 24.32 4.66
CA GLY A 173 8.72 23.17 5.44
C GLY A 173 7.71 22.02 5.52
N PHE A 174 8.14 20.91 6.08
CA PHE A 174 7.38 19.66 6.13
C PHE A 174 6.15 19.72 7.05
N TYR A 175 6.20 20.56 8.09
CA TYR A 175 5.18 20.59 9.16
C TYR A 175 3.80 20.97 8.66
N ILE A 176 3.68 21.82 7.62
CA ILE A 176 2.39 22.20 7.06
C ILE A 176 1.60 20.97 6.53
N ILE A 177 2.31 20.01 5.99
CA ILE A 177 1.71 18.76 5.46
C ILE A 177 1.28 17.86 6.63
N PHE A 178 2.06 17.76 7.69
CA PHE A 178 1.67 17.02 8.89
C PHE A 178 0.44 17.60 9.57
N TYR A 179 0.33 18.94 9.69
CA TYR A 179 -0.90 19.57 10.15
C TYR A 179 -2.10 19.21 9.27
N GLY A 180 -1.91 19.20 7.95
CA GLY A 180 -2.93 18.76 7.02
C GLY A 180 -3.33 17.28 7.19
N CYS A 181 -2.37 16.38 7.39
CA CYS A 181 -2.63 14.97 7.67
C CYS A 181 -3.42 14.78 8.97
N ILE A 182 -3.05 15.51 10.05
CA ILE A 182 -3.79 15.49 11.32
C ILE A 182 -5.23 15.98 11.10
N ALA A 183 -5.38 17.14 10.44
CA ALA A 183 -6.70 17.72 10.18
C ALA A 183 -7.59 16.76 9.38
N VAL A 184 -7.03 16.11 8.35
CA VAL A 184 -7.76 15.15 7.53
C VAL A 184 -8.17 13.90 8.33
N ASP A 185 -7.30 13.34 9.16
CA ASP A 185 -7.63 12.18 9.98
C ASP A 185 -8.71 12.50 11.03
N LEU A 186 -8.67 13.69 11.62
CA LEU A 186 -9.72 14.16 12.52
C LEU A 186 -11.04 14.42 11.79
N CYS A 187 -10.99 15.09 10.63
CA CYS A 187 -12.18 15.27 9.77
C CYS A 187 -12.76 13.94 9.28
N SER A 188 -11.90 12.99 8.87
CA SER A 188 -12.30 11.64 8.51
C SER A 188 -13.01 10.93 9.68
N SER A 189 -12.47 11.05 10.89
CA SER A 189 -13.12 10.52 12.09
C SER A 189 -14.50 11.11 12.31
N LEU A 190 -14.65 12.41 12.14
CA LEU A 190 -15.93 13.12 12.26
C LEU A 190 -16.90 12.71 11.16
N LEU A 191 -16.46 12.64 9.90
CA LEU A 191 -17.27 12.18 8.77
C LEU A 191 -17.75 10.74 8.97
N VAL A 192 -16.86 9.85 9.40
CA VAL A 192 -17.20 8.46 9.70
C VAL A 192 -18.20 8.40 10.86
N TRP A 193 -17.98 9.18 11.92
CA TRP A 193 -18.83 9.21 13.09
C TRP A 193 -20.23 9.72 12.77
N LEU A 194 -20.37 10.75 11.96
CA LEU A 194 -21.68 11.39 11.66
C LEU A 194 -22.45 10.64 10.58
N PHE A 195 -21.78 10.23 9.49
CA PHE A 195 -22.46 9.85 8.25
C PHE A 195 -22.35 8.37 7.90
N ILE A 196 -21.35 7.64 8.40
CA ILE A 196 -21.24 6.20 8.14
C ILE A 196 -22.22 5.43 9.01
N ARG A 197 -23.01 4.57 8.37
CA ARG A 197 -23.89 3.62 9.05
C ARG A 197 -23.13 2.34 9.35
N GLU A 198 -23.16 1.90 10.62
CA GLU A 198 -22.57 0.63 11.02
C GLU A 198 -23.21 -0.53 10.28
N THR A 199 -22.40 -1.44 9.75
CA THR A 199 -22.86 -2.60 8.98
C THR A 199 -22.99 -3.84 9.85
N VAL A 200 -22.22 -3.91 10.92
CA VAL A 200 -22.29 -5.03 11.89
C VAL A 200 -23.55 -4.90 12.74
N LYS A 201 -24.55 -5.73 12.52
CA LYS A 201 -25.68 -5.86 13.44
C LYS A 201 -25.18 -6.50 14.73
N ARG A 202 -25.15 -5.74 15.84
CA ARG A 202 -24.97 -6.32 17.16
C ARG A 202 -26.06 -7.37 17.36
N LYS A 203 -25.72 -8.66 17.29
CA LYS A 203 -26.63 -9.73 17.67
C LYS A 203 -26.91 -9.54 19.17
N ALA A 204 -28.16 -9.23 19.50
CA ALA A 204 -28.64 -9.04 20.87
C ALA A 204 -28.49 -10.32 21.74
N ASN A 205 -28.23 -11.45 21.11
CA ASN A 205 -27.91 -12.70 21.80
C ASN A 205 -26.41 -12.95 21.66
N LYS A 206 -25.66 -12.63 22.71
CA LYS A 206 -24.29 -13.07 22.95
C LYS A 206 -24.27 -14.60 23.12
N GLN A 207 -24.33 -15.33 22.04
CA GLN A 207 -23.39 -16.42 21.95
C GLN A 207 -22.10 -15.73 21.46
N THR A 208 -21.25 -15.33 22.39
CA THR A 208 -19.84 -15.16 22.13
C THR A 208 -19.46 -16.42 21.36
N VAL A 209 -19.31 -16.30 20.03
CA VAL A 209 -18.53 -17.32 19.31
C VAL A 209 -17.22 -17.30 20.08
N PRO A 210 -16.90 -18.36 20.82
CA PRO A 210 -15.63 -18.38 21.54
C PRO A 210 -14.60 -18.05 20.48
N LEU A 211 -13.75 -17.06 20.76
CA LEU A 211 -12.52 -16.93 20.03
C LEU A 211 -12.02 -18.36 19.92
N PRO A 212 -11.84 -18.94 18.72
CA PRO A 212 -11.41 -20.30 18.62
C PRO A 212 -10.22 -20.39 19.58
N GLN A 213 -10.31 -21.26 20.57
CA GLN A 213 -9.28 -21.48 21.61
C GLN A 213 -7.99 -22.06 21.00
N LYS A 214 -7.83 -21.92 19.69
CA LYS A 214 -6.56 -22.16 19.04
C LYS A 214 -5.55 -21.19 19.66
N SER A 215 -4.61 -21.76 20.39
CA SER A 215 -3.45 -21.02 20.90
C SER A 215 -2.97 -20.04 19.83
N TRP A 216 -2.65 -18.81 20.21
CA TRP A 216 -2.07 -17.79 19.33
C TRP A 216 -0.92 -18.35 18.50
N ILE A 217 -0.13 -19.24 19.08
CA ILE A 217 0.98 -19.96 18.44
C ILE A 217 0.46 -20.80 17.27
N ASN A 218 -0.64 -21.53 17.45
CA ASN A 218 -1.22 -22.35 16.38
C ASN A 218 -1.75 -21.48 15.20
N SER A 219 -2.30 -20.29 15.49
CA SER A 219 -2.74 -19.35 14.45
C SER A 219 -1.56 -18.77 13.66
N ILE A 220 -0.42 -18.51 14.31
CA ILE A 220 0.82 -18.09 13.64
C ILE A 220 1.39 -19.25 12.81
N CYS A 221 1.42 -20.46 13.34
CA CYS A 221 1.90 -21.64 12.61
C CYS A 221 1.04 -21.93 11.35
N GLU A 222 -0.27 -21.65 11.42
CA GLU A 222 -1.16 -21.78 10.26
C GLU A 222 -0.81 -20.82 9.11
N ILE A 223 -0.24 -19.63 9.40
CA ILE A 223 0.22 -18.69 8.38
C ILE A 223 1.32 -19.33 7.50
N PHE A 224 2.20 -20.12 8.10
CA PHE A 224 3.30 -20.79 7.38
C PHE A 224 2.91 -22.14 6.74
N ARG A 225 1.67 -22.59 6.93
CA ARG A 225 1.17 -23.83 6.32
C ARG A 225 0.71 -23.58 4.89
N LEU A 226 1.63 -23.72 3.93
CA LEU A 226 1.37 -23.46 2.51
C LEU A 226 0.81 -24.71 1.82
N GLU A 227 -0.16 -24.51 0.94
CA GLU A 227 -0.68 -25.55 0.05
C GLU A 227 0.42 -25.99 -0.93
N SER A 228 0.58 -27.30 -1.11
CA SER A 228 1.71 -27.88 -1.84
C SER A 228 1.81 -27.37 -3.29
N HIS A 229 0.68 -27.17 -3.96
CA HIS A 229 0.62 -26.70 -5.35
C HIS A 229 0.92 -25.20 -5.49
N LEU A 230 0.77 -24.39 -4.40
CA LEU A 230 1.02 -22.96 -4.38
C LEU A 230 2.39 -22.57 -3.79
N LYS A 231 3.20 -23.53 -3.30
CA LYS A 231 4.50 -23.23 -2.69
C LYS A 231 5.40 -22.37 -3.59
N GLY A 232 5.50 -22.72 -4.88
CA GLY A 232 6.28 -21.96 -5.84
C GLY A 232 5.80 -20.52 -5.99
N PHE A 233 4.49 -20.32 -6.04
CA PHE A 233 3.88 -19.00 -6.11
C PHE A 233 4.16 -18.16 -4.84
N TYR A 234 3.90 -18.72 -3.65
CA TYR A 234 4.18 -18.03 -2.39
C TYR A 234 5.66 -17.66 -2.28
N THR A 235 6.58 -18.59 -2.61
CA THR A 235 8.02 -18.35 -2.54
C THR A 235 8.45 -17.26 -3.53
N GLY A 236 7.94 -17.26 -4.76
CA GLY A 236 8.21 -16.23 -5.77
C GLY A 236 7.73 -14.85 -5.31
N VAL A 237 6.50 -14.76 -4.83
CA VAL A 237 5.92 -13.48 -4.34
C VAL A 237 6.62 -12.95 -3.09
N ILE A 238 7.05 -13.82 -2.18
CA ILE A 238 7.83 -13.43 -1.00
C ILE A 238 9.21 -12.93 -1.42
N MET A 239 9.87 -13.63 -2.35
CA MET A 239 11.18 -13.23 -2.87
C MET A 239 11.14 -11.89 -3.58
N ASP A 240 10.12 -11.64 -4.42
CA ASP A 240 9.84 -10.33 -5.02
C ASP A 240 9.68 -9.25 -3.94
N SER A 241 8.86 -9.50 -2.93
CA SER A 241 8.58 -8.53 -1.87
C SER A 241 9.82 -8.21 -1.02
N LEU A 242 10.68 -9.20 -0.75
CA LEU A 242 11.98 -9.01 -0.12
C LEU A 242 12.86 -8.11 -0.99
N SER A 243 12.94 -8.39 -2.27
CA SER A 243 13.80 -7.70 -3.21
C SER A 243 13.41 -6.24 -3.38
N TRP A 244 12.13 -5.96 -3.67
CA TRP A 244 11.62 -4.60 -3.84
C TRP A 244 11.62 -3.79 -2.55
N GLY A 245 11.57 -4.44 -1.39
CA GLY A 245 11.75 -3.79 -0.09
C GLY A 245 13.13 -3.17 0.07
N ILE A 246 14.19 -3.77 -0.52
CA ILE A 246 15.59 -3.34 -0.36
C ILE A 246 15.83 -1.98 -1.02
N ALA A 247 15.58 -1.82 -2.32
CA ALA A 247 15.80 -0.56 -3.00
C ALA A 247 14.54 0.33 -3.01
N GLY A 248 13.37 -0.20 -3.38
CA GLY A 248 12.13 0.56 -3.47
C GLY A 248 11.67 1.15 -2.13
N GLY A 249 11.97 0.46 -1.02
CA GLY A 249 11.65 0.93 0.31
C GLY A 249 12.33 2.24 0.73
N ILE A 250 13.50 2.55 0.15
CA ILE A 250 14.35 3.72 0.48
C ILE A 250 14.65 4.58 -0.74
N PHE A 251 13.98 4.36 -1.87
CA PHE A 251 14.34 4.91 -3.18
C PHE A 251 14.43 6.44 -3.21
N TYR A 252 13.42 7.14 -2.70
CA TYR A 252 13.46 8.61 -2.68
C TYR A 252 14.59 9.14 -1.79
N GLY A 253 14.86 8.47 -0.67
CA GLY A 253 16.00 8.81 0.17
C GLY A 253 17.34 8.67 -0.55
N MET A 254 17.49 7.62 -1.36
CA MET A 254 18.68 7.42 -2.20
C MET A 254 18.85 8.55 -3.22
N LEU A 255 17.76 8.98 -3.87
CA LEU A 255 17.78 10.09 -4.84
C LEU A 255 18.17 11.42 -4.19
N VAL A 256 17.66 11.69 -2.98
CA VAL A 256 18.05 12.90 -2.22
C VAL A 256 19.53 12.87 -1.86
N LYS A 257 20.01 11.74 -1.32
CA LYS A 257 21.41 11.63 -0.82
C LYS A 257 22.45 11.69 -1.92
N VAL A 258 22.17 11.13 -3.09
CA VAL A 258 23.17 10.99 -4.17
C VAL A 258 23.01 12.06 -5.23
N HIS A 259 21.78 12.34 -5.64
CA HIS A 259 21.49 13.25 -6.76
C HIS A 259 21.00 14.62 -6.29
N GLY A 260 20.76 14.83 -4.99
CA GLY A 260 20.27 16.10 -4.45
C GLY A 260 18.89 16.50 -4.96
N PHE A 261 18.04 15.53 -5.31
CA PHE A 261 16.70 15.83 -5.82
C PHE A 261 15.87 16.54 -4.78
N SER A 262 15.22 17.62 -5.21
CA SER A 262 14.30 18.38 -4.38
C SER A 262 12.99 17.62 -4.15
N GLU A 263 12.26 18.01 -3.12
CA GLU A 263 10.96 17.46 -2.79
C GLU A 263 9.95 17.59 -3.94
N TYR A 264 10.05 18.69 -4.71
CA TYR A 264 9.24 18.89 -5.93
C TYR A 264 9.57 17.86 -7.02
N GLN A 265 10.86 17.61 -7.26
CA GLN A 265 11.29 16.61 -8.23
C GLN A 265 10.82 15.22 -7.82
N LEU A 266 10.91 14.86 -6.54
CA LEU A 266 10.37 13.60 -6.03
C LEU A 266 8.86 13.50 -6.21
N GLY A 267 8.14 14.61 -5.98
CA GLY A 267 6.71 14.71 -6.26
C GLY A 267 6.36 14.44 -7.72
N LEU A 268 7.14 15.00 -8.66
CA LEU A 268 6.96 14.74 -10.09
C LEU A 268 7.24 13.27 -10.46
N LEU A 269 8.29 12.66 -9.88
CA LEU A 269 8.56 11.23 -10.08
C LEU A 269 7.38 10.37 -9.61
N SER A 270 6.84 10.66 -8.43
CA SER A 270 5.65 9.99 -7.91
C SER A 270 4.43 10.16 -8.83
N THR A 271 4.21 11.37 -9.35
CA THR A 271 3.13 11.64 -10.31
C THR A 271 3.22 10.77 -11.56
N ILE A 272 4.41 10.70 -12.18
CA ILE A 272 4.61 9.91 -13.41
C ILE A 272 4.35 8.43 -13.13
N MET A 273 4.85 7.90 -12.01
CA MET A 273 4.63 6.53 -11.59
C MET A 273 3.14 6.23 -11.35
N LEU A 274 2.45 7.06 -10.57
CA LEU A 274 1.03 6.89 -10.26
C LEU A 274 0.15 7.03 -11.51
N PHE A 275 0.49 7.95 -12.41
CA PHE A 275 -0.19 8.12 -13.69
C PHE A 275 -0.03 6.88 -14.57
N SER A 276 1.21 6.41 -14.76
CA SER A 276 1.48 5.16 -15.50
C SER A 276 0.73 3.97 -14.91
N TRP A 277 0.77 3.82 -13.58
CA TRP A 277 0.01 2.78 -12.89
C TRP A 277 -1.49 2.87 -13.20
N SER A 278 -2.07 4.06 -13.05
CA SER A 278 -3.52 4.27 -13.23
C SER A 278 -3.99 3.95 -14.65
N ILE A 279 -3.31 4.45 -15.69
CA ILE A 279 -3.72 4.24 -17.08
C ILE A 279 -3.52 2.82 -17.58
N SER A 280 -2.53 2.12 -17.01
CA SER A 280 -2.17 0.76 -17.43
C SER A 280 -3.05 -0.33 -16.82
N GLN A 281 -3.72 -0.06 -15.70
CA GLN A 281 -4.51 -1.07 -14.98
C GLN A 281 -5.59 -1.74 -15.84
N ILE A 282 -6.36 -0.95 -16.59
CA ILE A 282 -7.49 -1.47 -17.38
C ILE A 282 -7.01 -2.30 -18.57
N PRO A 283 -6.06 -1.83 -19.41
CA PRO A 283 -5.52 -2.62 -20.51
C PRO A 283 -4.88 -3.94 -20.03
N ILE A 284 -4.05 -3.86 -18.99
CA ILE A 284 -3.37 -5.03 -18.43
C ILE A 284 -4.37 -6.04 -17.88
N GLY A 285 -5.39 -5.60 -17.15
CA GLY A 285 -6.43 -6.50 -16.65
C GLY A 285 -7.10 -7.30 -17.76
N LYS A 286 -7.47 -6.65 -18.88
CA LYS A 286 -8.06 -7.33 -20.04
C LYS A 286 -7.10 -8.31 -20.73
N LEU A 287 -5.83 -7.93 -20.85
CA LEU A 287 -4.82 -8.81 -21.44
C LEU A 287 -4.55 -10.02 -20.55
N MET A 288 -4.47 -9.83 -19.25
CA MET A 288 -4.29 -10.87 -18.25
C MET A 288 -5.46 -11.89 -18.25
N ASP A 289 -6.70 -11.41 -18.44
CA ASP A 289 -7.86 -12.29 -18.57
C ASP A 289 -7.82 -13.13 -19.87
N LYS A 290 -7.17 -12.63 -20.93
CA LYS A 290 -7.06 -13.31 -22.20
C LYS A 290 -5.89 -14.30 -22.28
N TYR A 291 -4.74 -13.95 -21.72
CA TYR A 291 -3.48 -14.69 -21.90
C TYR A 291 -3.04 -15.49 -20.67
N GLY A 292 -3.81 -15.42 -19.57
CA GLY A 292 -3.46 -16.08 -18.31
C GLY A 292 -2.67 -15.17 -17.35
N ARG A 293 -2.36 -15.67 -16.15
CA ARG A 293 -1.75 -14.90 -15.06
C ARG A 293 -0.23 -15.01 -15.05
N LYS A 294 0.30 -16.20 -15.24
CA LYS A 294 1.75 -16.46 -15.16
C LYS A 294 2.59 -15.61 -16.12
N PRO A 295 2.21 -15.40 -17.41
CA PRO A 295 2.96 -14.52 -18.29
C PRO A 295 3.11 -13.08 -17.76
N PHE A 296 2.09 -12.58 -17.06
CA PHE A 296 2.10 -11.23 -16.47
C PHE A 296 2.93 -11.14 -15.20
N LEU A 297 2.97 -12.21 -14.38
CA LEU A 297 3.92 -12.30 -13.27
C LEU A 297 5.37 -12.24 -13.78
N LEU A 298 5.68 -12.95 -14.85
CA LEU A 298 7.02 -12.94 -15.46
C LEU A 298 7.34 -11.61 -16.14
N ALA A 299 6.37 -11.04 -16.86
CA ALA A 299 6.54 -9.75 -17.53
C ALA A 299 6.82 -8.62 -16.53
N SER A 300 6.15 -8.60 -15.38
CA SER A 300 6.39 -7.62 -14.33
C SER A 300 7.82 -7.69 -13.79
N GLU A 301 8.35 -8.89 -13.54
CA GLU A 301 9.74 -9.06 -13.11
C GLU A 301 10.73 -8.56 -14.16
N VAL A 302 10.50 -8.86 -15.44
CA VAL A 302 11.35 -8.36 -16.55
C VAL A 302 11.32 -6.83 -16.61
N ILE A 303 10.14 -6.22 -16.55
CA ILE A 303 9.99 -4.75 -16.53
C ILE A 303 10.73 -4.18 -15.30
N GLY A 304 10.63 -4.85 -14.15
CA GLY A 304 11.33 -4.48 -12.94
C GLY A 304 12.83 -4.50 -13.08
N ILE A 305 13.39 -5.58 -13.60
CA ILE A 305 14.84 -5.72 -13.84
C ILE A 305 15.33 -4.63 -14.80
N ILE A 306 14.61 -4.37 -15.89
CA ILE A 306 14.94 -3.28 -16.84
C ILE A 306 14.92 -1.92 -16.13
N THR A 307 13.91 -1.67 -15.27
CA THR A 307 13.83 -0.43 -14.50
C THR A 307 15.00 -0.27 -13.53
N LEU A 308 15.40 -1.34 -12.84
CA LEU A 308 16.54 -1.35 -11.91
C LEU A 308 17.86 -1.13 -12.65
N ILE A 309 18.04 -1.74 -13.81
CA ILE A 309 19.20 -1.46 -14.68
C ILE A 309 19.20 0.02 -15.08
N GLY A 310 18.07 0.56 -15.49
CA GLY A 310 17.93 1.97 -15.80
C GLY A 310 18.30 2.87 -14.63
N TRP A 311 17.82 2.60 -13.42
CA TRP A 311 18.18 3.37 -12.23
C TRP A 311 19.69 3.32 -11.91
N LEU A 312 20.33 2.18 -12.14
CA LEU A 312 21.76 1.99 -11.87
C LEU A 312 22.63 2.92 -12.74
N PHE A 313 22.22 3.18 -13.99
CA PHE A 313 22.95 3.99 -14.95
C PHE A 313 22.40 5.41 -15.11
N SER A 314 21.36 5.79 -14.35
CA SER A 314 20.78 7.13 -14.39
C SER A 314 21.57 8.10 -13.53
N ASP A 315 21.87 9.28 -14.07
CA ASP A 315 22.65 10.34 -13.44
C ASP A 315 21.89 11.65 -13.29
N ASN A 316 20.75 11.82 -13.98
CA ASN A 316 19.98 13.04 -13.95
C ASN A 316 18.46 12.80 -13.82
N PHE A 317 17.73 13.87 -13.46
CA PHE A 317 16.30 13.82 -13.21
C PHE A 317 15.48 13.27 -14.39
N LEU A 318 15.82 13.63 -15.63
CA LEU A 318 15.03 13.24 -16.80
C LEU A 318 15.04 11.71 -17.00
N TYR A 319 16.18 11.06 -16.83
CA TYR A 319 16.28 9.60 -16.94
C TYR A 319 15.47 8.91 -15.85
N PHE A 320 15.57 9.37 -14.60
CA PHE A 320 14.72 8.85 -13.53
C PHE A 320 13.23 9.08 -13.81
N ALA A 321 12.83 10.23 -14.37
CA ALA A 321 11.46 10.54 -14.73
C ALA A 321 10.92 9.60 -15.82
N ILE A 322 11.70 9.33 -16.86
CA ILE A 322 11.33 8.37 -17.92
C ILE A 322 11.13 6.97 -17.33
N LEU A 323 12.01 6.56 -16.42
CA LEU A 323 11.96 5.24 -15.78
C LEU A 323 10.81 5.06 -14.77
N GLN A 324 10.17 6.15 -14.31
CA GLN A 324 8.96 6.04 -13.50
C GLN A 324 7.78 5.47 -14.30
N PHE A 325 7.78 5.61 -15.63
CA PHE A 325 6.71 5.04 -16.44
C PHE A 325 6.74 3.50 -16.45
N PRO A 326 7.84 2.80 -16.80
CA PRO A 326 7.92 1.35 -16.65
C PRO A 326 7.77 0.88 -15.19
N TYR A 327 8.21 1.66 -14.19
CA TYR A 327 7.98 1.34 -12.78
C TYR A 327 6.48 1.32 -12.43
N GLY A 328 5.71 2.31 -12.88
CA GLY A 328 4.25 2.30 -12.71
C GLY A 328 3.56 1.15 -13.47
N LEU A 329 4.06 0.82 -14.66
CA LEU A 329 3.60 -0.32 -15.46
C LEU A 329 3.84 -1.66 -14.72
N LEU A 330 5.01 -1.82 -14.10
CA LEU A 330 5.33 -2.98 -13.27
C LEU A 330 4.28 -3.15 -12.15
N ILE A 331 4.03 -2.09 -11.38
CA ILE A 331 3.09 -2.14 -10.24
C ILE A 331 1.68 -2.50 -10.74
N SER A 332 1.23 -1.89 -11.86
CA SER A 332 -0.08 -2.17 -12.45
C SER A 332 -0.22 -3.60 -12.97
N THR A 333 0.90 -4.24 -13.30
CA THR A 333 0.94 -5.63 -13.77
C THR A 333 1.02 -6.59 -12.58
N TRP A 334 1.90 -6.36 -11.62
CA TRP A 334 2.18 -7.26 -10.51
C TRP A 334 1.00 -7.38 -9.53
N VAL A 335 0.53 -6.24 -8.99
CA VAL A 335 -0.44 -6.23 -7.88
C VAL A 335 -1.74 -6.97 -8.21
N PRO A 336 -2.43 -6.67 -9.32
CA PRO A 336 -3.66 -7.39 -9.65
C PRO A 336 -3.39 -8.84 -10.06
N THR A 337 -2.25 -9.14 -10.72
CA THR A 337 -1.93 -10.49 -11.17
C THR A 337 -1.70 -11.44 -9.99
N VAL A 338 -0.96 -11.01 -8.96
CA VAL A 338 -0.76 -11.79 -7.73
C VAL A 338 -2.10 -12.12 -7.08
N SER A 339 -2.98 -11.14 -6.97
CA SER A 339 -4.30 -11.33 -6.37
C SER A 339 -5.20 -12.24 -7.20
N ALA A 340 -5.21 -12.06 -8.53
CA ALA A 340 -6.00 -12.87 -9.44
C ALA A 340 -5.50 -14.32 -9.48
N PHE A 341 -4.18 -14.53 -9.60
CA PHE A 341 -3.59 -15.86 -9.59
C PHE A 341 -3.97 -16.64 -8.33
N LEU A 342 -3.84 -16.03 -7.16
CA LEU A 342 -4.22 -16.67 -5.91
C LEU A 342 -5.72 -16.99 -5.86
N ALA A 343 -6.58 -16.05 -6.30
CA ALA A 343 -8.02 -16.24 -6.34
C ALA A 343 -8.47 -17.36 -7.30
N ASP A 344 -7.74 -17.55 -8.41
CA ASP A 344 -8.06 -18.58 -9.40
C ASP A 344 -7.65 -19.98 -8.92
N ASN A 345 -6.64 -20.08 -8.05
CA ASN A 345 -6.06 -21.35 -7.59
C ASN A 345 -6.52 -21.80 -6.18
N VAL A 346 -7.46 -21.08 -5.55
CA VAL A 346 -8.06 -21.49 -4.27
C VAL A 346 -9.58 -21.51 -4.32
N PRO A 347 -10.25 -22.39 -3.55
CA PRO A 347 -11.70 -22.46 -3.46
C PRO A 347 -12.28 -21.10 -3.01
N LYS A 348 -13.48 -20.76 -3.51
CA LYS A 348 -14.14 -19.46 -3.24
C LYS A 348 -14.28 -19.16 -1.74
N GLU A 349 -14.49 -20.19 -0.95
CA GLU A 349 -14.71 -20.13 0.49
C GLU A 349 -13.44 -19.76 1.26
N SER A 350 -12.26 -20.13 0.74
CA SER A 350 -10.95 -19.91 1.39
C SER A 350 -10.15 -18.74 0.80
N ARG A 351 -10.67 -18.04 -0.21
CA ARG A 351 -9.97 -16.92 -0.88
C ARG A 351 -9.54 -15.82 0.08
N ALA A 352 -10.43 -15.41 0.96
CA ALA A 352 -10.13 -14.35 1.93
C ALA A 352 -9.02 -14.77 2.90
N GLU A 353 -9.04 -16.02 3.35
CA GLU A 353 -7.99 -16.59 4.21
C GLU A 353 -6.65 -16.67 3.48
N ALA A 354 -6.63 -17.17 2.24
CA ALA A 354 -5.41 -17.27 1.43
C ALA A 354 -4.79 -15.89 1.15
N MET A 355 -5.61 -14.88 0.83
CA MET A 355 -5.16 -13.49 0.67
C MET A 355 -4.58 -12.93 1.97
N GLY A 356 -5.27 -13.12 3.08
CA GLY A 356 -4.78 -12.70 4.39
C GLY A 356 -3.46 -13.37 4.77
N ARG A 357 -3.33 -14.68 4.48
CA ARG A 357 -2.10 -15.46 4.67
C ARG A 357 -0.94 -14.91 3.84
N LEU A 358 -1.18 -14.64 2.55
CA LEU A 358 -0.16 -14.06 1.67
C LEU A 358 0.32 -12.70 2.17
N GLN A 359 -0.59 -11.82 2.56
CA GLN A 359 -0.24 -10.49 3.10
C GLN A 359 0.54 -10.60 4.42
N ALA A 360 0.15 -11.50 5.32
CA ALA A 360 0.87 -11.74 6.57
C ALA A 360 2.29 -12.28 6.31
N LEU A 361 2.43 -13.27 5.42
CA LEU A 361 3.74 -13.83 5.05
C LEU A 361 4.65 -12.76 4.42
N ARG A 362 4.13 -11.98 3.46
CA ARG A 362 4.87 -10.87 2.86
C ARG A 362 5.34 -9.89 3.93
N GLY A 363 4.43 -9.44 4.78
CA GLY A 363 4.74 -8.44 5.81
C GLY A 363 5.75 -8.94 6.84
N ILE A 364 5.60 -10.20 7.31
CA ILE A 364 6.49 -10.78 8.33
C ILE A 364 7.87 -11.12 7.77
N ILE A 365 7.95 -11.62 6.52
CA ILE A 365 9.24 -12.04 5.96
C ILE A 365 9.98 -10.84 5.34
N SER A 366 9.26 -9.92 4.71
CA SER A 366 9.90 -8.80 3.99
C SER A 366 10.17 -7.56 4.87
N PHE A 367 9.73 -7.54 6.15
CA PHE A 367 9.93 -6.36 6.99
C PHE A 367 11.38 -5.88 7.13
N PRO A 368 12.42 -6.74 7.16
CA PRO A 368 13.79 -6.27 7.33
C PRO A 368 14.40 -5.67 6.06
N SER A 369 13.75 -5.87 4.89
CA SER A 369 14.31 -5.48 3.60
C SER A 369 14.68 -3.99 3.49
N PRO A 370 13.86 -3.01 3.91
CA PRO A 370 14.27 -1.62 3.83
C PRO A 370 15.45 -1.28 4.74
N TYR A 371 15.56 -1.94 5.90
CA TYR A 371 16.71 -1.78 6.79
C TYR A 371 17.99 -2.36 6.16
N ILE A 372 17.91 -3.56 5.58
CA ILE A 372 19.02 -4.16 4.83
C ILE A 372 19.43 -3.25 3.67
N GLY A 373 18.47 -2.70 2.93
CA GLY A 373 18.73 -1.75 1.85
C GLY A 373 19.46 -0.50 2.33
N GLY A 374 19.02 0.06 3.45
CA GLY A 374 19.67 1.21 4.08
C GLY A 374 21.11 0.91 4.53
N MET A 375 21.36 -0.26 5.13
CA MET A 375 22.71 -0.70 5.51
C MET A 375 23.61 -0.89 4.28
N LEU A 376 23.10 -1.50 3.22
CA LEU A 376 23.84 -1.67 1.96
C LEU A 376 24.20 -0.30 1.36
N PHE A 377 23.26 0.65 1.40
CA PHE A 377 23.52 2.00 0.92
C PHE A 377 24.60 2.72 1.77
N ASP A 378 24.45 2.68 3.09
CA ASP A 378 25.42 3.36 3.99
C ASP A 378 26.82 2.74 3.90
N SER A 379 26.95 1.43 3.57
CA SER A 379 28.22 0.73 3.49
C SER A 379 28.85 0.74 2.09
N PHE A 380 28.06 0.63 1.03
CA PHE A 380 28.53 0.40 -0.34
C PHE A 380 27.97 1.40 -1.36
N GLY A 381 27.18 2.39 -0.93
CA GLY A 381 26.63 3.44 -1.78
C GLY A 381 25.41 3.03 -2.60
N PHE A 382 25.06 3.89 -3.56
CA PHE A 382 23.80 3.87 -4.32
C PHE A 382 23.53 2.55 -5.06
N SER A 383 24.56 1.98 -5.66
CA SER A 383 24.41 0.80 -6.54
C SER A 383 24.09 -0.48 -5.77
N ALA A 384 24.54 -0.61 -4.51
CA ALA A 384 24.42 -1.85 -3.76
C ALA A 384 22.96 -2.30 -3.49
N PRO A 385 22.07 -1.44 -3.00
CA PRO A 385 20.64 -1.82 -2.84
C PRO A 385 19.99 -2.17 -4.18
N ILE A 386 20.33 -1.46 -5.27
CA ILE A 386 19.76 -1.69 -6.60
C ILE A 386 20.20 -3.04 -7.16
N ILE A 387 21.51 -3.35 -7.08
CA ILE A 387 22.05 -4.64 -7.54
C ILE A 387 21.46 -5.78 -6.72
N THR A 388 21.37 -5.63 -5.41
CA THR A 388 20.77 -6.66 -4.53
C THR A 388 19.29 -6.88 -4.86
N ASN A 389 18.53 -5.81 -5.10
CA ASN A 389 17.15 -5.92 -5.57
C ASN A 389 17.08 -6.63 -6.93
N MET A 390 17.93 -6.28 -7.88
CA MET A 390 17.98 -6.90 -9.20
C MET A 390 18.27 -8.40 -9.12
N VAL A 391 19.23 -8.83 -8.30
CA VAL A 391 19.51 -10.24 -8.05
C VAL A 391 18.29 -10.95 -7.48
N GLY A 392 17.64 -10.34 -6.48
CA GLY A 392 16.45 -10.92 -5.86
C GLY A 392 15.25 -10.99 -6.81
N ALA A 393 15.01 -9.97 -7.63
CA ALA A 393 13.97 -9.97 -8.68
C ALA A 393 14.25 -11.06 -9.74
N SER A 394 15.53 -11.24 -10.12
CA SER A 394 15.93 -12.33 -11.02
C SER A 394 15.68 -13.71 -10.42
N LEU A 395 15.92 -13.88 -9.12
CA LEU A 395 15.60 -15.11 -8.41
C LEU A 395 14.06 -15.31 -8.33
N ALA A 396 13.28 -14.27 -8.06
CA ALA A 396 11.83 -14.32 -8.08
C ALA A 396 11.31 -14.74 -9.46
N PHE A 397 11.84 -14.13 -10.52
CA PHE A 397 11.53 -14.51 -11.90
C PHE A 397 11.80 -16.00 -12.16
N LEU A 398 12.98 -16.52 -11.78
CA LEU A 398 13.33 -17.93 -11.97
C LEU A 398 12.41 -18.85 -11.16
N ILE A 399 12.09 -18.51 -9.91
CA ILE A 399 11.17 -19.27 -9.07
C ILE A 399 9.78 -19.33 -9.73
N ILE A 400 9.27 -18.19 -10.19
CA ILE A 400 7.96 -18.13 -10.87
C ILE A 400 7.98 -18.93 -12.17
N LEU A 401 9.03 -18.81 -12.96
CA LEU A 401 9.18 -19.52 -14.24
C LEU A 401 9.15 -21.04 -14.04
N LEU A 402 9.92 -21.54 -13.08
CA LEU A 402 10.17 -22.97 -12.88
C LEU A 402 9.09 -23.66 -12.03
N PHE A 403 8.59 -22.99 -10.99
CA PHE A 403 7.77 -23.64 -9.97
C PHE A 403 6.31 -23.20 -9.96
N VAL A 404 5.94 -22.11 -10.62
CA VAL A 404 4.54 -21.70 -10.74
C VAL A 404 3.93 -22.41 -11.95
N LYS A 405 2.91 -23.21 -11.70
CA LYS A 405 2.12 -23.86 -12.76
C LYS A 405 0.79 -23.14 -12.89
N GLU A 406 0.38 -22.83 -14.11
CA GLU A 406 -0.93 -22.31 -14.42
C GLU A 406 -1.76 -23.47 -14.97
N GLU A 407 -2.81 -23.88 -14.24
CA GLU A 407 -3.79 -24.82 -14.78
C GLU A 407 -4.66 -24.04 -15.78
N LYS A 408 -4.70 -24.52 -17.02
CA LYS A 408 -5.49 -23.93 -18.11
C LYS A 408 -6.97 -24.22 -17.95
#